data_9775bea3ab394e3291ab45f317ee10a5
#
_entry.id   9775bea3ab394e3291ab45f317ee10a5
#
_cell.length_a   1.000
_cell.length_b   1.000
_cell.length_c   1.000
_cell.angle_alpha   90.00
_cell.angle_beta   90.00
_cell.angle_gamma   90.00
#
_symmetry.space_group_name_H-M   'P 1'
#
loop_
_entity.id
_entity.type
_entity.pdbx_description
1 polymer ?
#
loop_
_entity_poly.entity_id
_entity_poly.type
_entity_poly.pdbx_seq_one_letter_code
_entity_poly.pdbx_strand_id
1 'polypeptide(L)'
;MKIIDVEKYNFSKEQLNGFGFKDEAEKLIYRKKILDGSFLIELVLVDSQLLIEVYDLEFDEIYSLSSVDSAVGETVQNIREHVENLLSSILGLADESQRISLEVIDYCNNKYGENHVSPFKKHPDILAFVNEKNKWYALFLDVEYNKLNKNTDITTKVKILNVKYPTDNILDIIDNQNIFPAYHMNKKHWISIVLDKNIKLETIKELIDISFSLVK
;
A
#
# COMPACT_ATOMS: atom_id res chain seq x y z
N MET A 1 -25.23 1.91 7.77
CA MET A 1 -24.07 1.10 7.29
C MET A 1 -23.49 1.76 6.05
N LYS A 2 -22.18 2.04 6.05
CA LYS A 2 -21.41 2.51 4.88
C LYS A 2 -20.47 1.39 4.47
N ILE A 3 -20.34 1.11 3.16
CA ILE A 3 -19.46 0.07 2.63
C ILE A 3 -18.46 0.75 1.70
N ILE A 4 -17.18 0.44 1.87
CA ILE A 4 -16.09 0.94 1.05
C ILE A 4 -15.35 -0.25 0.46
N ASP A 5 -15.21 -0.27 -0.86
CA ASP A 5 -14.32 -1.21 -1.53
C ASP A 5 -12.87 -0.81 -1.28
N VAL A 6 -12.12 -1.73 -0.68
CA VAL A 6 -10.72 -1.53 -0.31
C VAL A 6 -9.78 -2.48 -1.05
N GLU A 7 -10.25 -3.16 -2.08
CA GLU A 7 -9.45 -4.09 -2.89
C GLU A 7 -8.16 -3.44 -3.42
N LYS A 8 -8.26 -2.19 -3.86
CA LYS A 8 -7.13 -1.41 -4.40
C LYS A 8 -6.07 -1.03 -3.36
N TYR A 9 -6.38 -1.14 -2.06
CA TYR A 9 -5.48 -0.65 -0.99
C TYR A 9 -4.52 -1.72 -0.46
N ASN A 10 -4.58 -2.98 -0.89
CA ASN A 10 -3.65 -4.06 -0.55
C ASN A 10 -3.18 -4.06 0.92
N PHE A 11 -4.11 -3.96 1.87
CA PHE A 11 -3.79 -3.98 3.30
C PHE A 11 -3.09 -5.29 3.69
N SER A 12 -1.93 -5.19 4.35
CA SER A 12 -1.38 -6.36 5.01
C SER A 12 -2.10 -6.61 6.33
N LYS A 13 -2.24 -7.88 6.69
CA LYS A 13 -2.86 -8.26 7.98
C LYS A 13 -2.06 -7.70 9.16
N GLU A 14 -0.74 -7.64 9.04
CA GLU A 14 0.16 -7.07 10.05
C GLU A 14 -0.07 -5.56 10.23
N GLN A 15 -0.26 -4.81 9.13
CA GLN A 15 -0.58 -3.38 9.19
C GLN A 15 -1.91 -3.14 9.89
N LEU A 16 -2.94 -3.92 9.55
CA LEU A 16 -4.26 -3.80 10.17
C LEU A 16 -4.23 -4.20 11.65
N ASN A 17 -3.55 -5.29 11.99
CA ASN A 17 -3.38 -5.71 13.39
C ASN A 17 -2.58 -4.66 14.18
N GLY A 18 -1.53 -4.08 13.60
CA GLY A 18 -0.77 -2.98 14.19
C GLY A 18 -1.61 -1.72 14.40
N PHE A 19 -2.62 -1.48 13.57
CA PHE A 19 -3.59 -0.39 13.75
C PHE A 19 -4.59 -0.69 14.87
N GLY A 20 -4.83 -1.96 15.19
CA GLY A 20 -5.72 -2.39 16.24
C GLY A 20 -6.90 -3.27 15.79
N PHE A 21 -6.93 -3.71 14.53
CA PHE A 21 -7.87 -4.73 14.10
C PHE A 21 -7.59 -6.05 14.80
N LYS A 22 -8.65 -6.82 15.07
CA LYS A 22 -8.58 -8.15 15.67
C LYS A 22 -9.25 -9.17 14.78
N ASP A 23 -8.70 -10.37 14.75
CA ASP A 23 -9.30 -11.52 14.08
C ASP A 23 -10.48 -12.03 14.91
N GLU A 24 -11.67 -11.99 14.36
CA GLU A 24 -12.88 -12.52 14.95
C GLU A 24 -13.68 -13.27 13.85
N ALA A 25 -13.78 -14.60 13.95
CA ALA A 25 -14.57 -15.45 13.04
C ALA A 25 -14.30 -15.16 11.55
N GLU A 26 -13.03 -15.22 11.14
CA GLU A 26 -12.56 -14.97 9.75
C GLU A 26 -12.75 -13.53 9.25
N LYS A 27 -13.05 -12.59 10.12
CA LYS A 27 -13.16 -11.16 9.83
C LYS A 27 -12.12 -10.38 10.62
N LEU A 28 -11.66 -9.28 10.07
CA LEU A 28 -10.85 -8.32 10.82
C LEU A 28 -11.76 -7.21 11.32
N ILE A 29 -11.84 -7.06 12.64
CA ILE A 29 -12.75 -6.12 13.29
C ILE A 29 -11.95 -5.10 14.10
N TYR A 30 -12.29 -3.83 13.92
CA TYR A 30 -11.76 -2.71 14.70
C TYR A 30 -12.91 -1.98 15.39
N ARG A 31 -12.73 -1.66 16.69
CA ARG A 31 -13.74 -0.96 17.49
C ARG A 31 -13.13 0.24 18.18
N LYS A 32 -13.79 1.39 18.10
CA LYS A 32 -13.37 2.64 18.75
C LYS A 32 -14.56 3.36 19.37
N LYS A 33 -14.50 3.59 20.68
CA LYS A 33 -15.43 4.47 21.36
C LYS A 33 -15.10 5.93 21.07
N ILE A 34 -16.13 6.75 20.86
CA ILE A 34 -16.04 8.18 20.57
C ILE A 34 -17.06 8.94 21.44
N LEU A 35 -16.95 10.26 21.50
CA LEU A 35 -17.85 11.17 22.23
C LEU A 35 -18.06 10.70 23.67
N ASP A 36 -16.96 10.69 24.45
CA ASP A 36 -16.91 10.25 25.86
C ASP A 36 -17.48 8.85 26.12
N GLY A 37 -17.46 8.01 25.08
CA GLY A 37 -17.91 6.62 25.15
C GLY A 37 -19.40 6.42 24.87
N SER A 38 -20.12 7.47 24.45
CA SER A 38 -21.55 7.35 24.11
C SER A 38 -21.79 6.61 22.80
N PHE A 39 -20.82 6.62 21.89
CA PHE A 39 -20.91 5.94 20.60
C PHE A 39 -19.73 5.01 20.37
N LEU A 40 -19.97 3.95 19.59
CA LEU A 40 -18.96 2.98 19.15
C LEU A 40 -18.91 2.96 17.62
N ILE A 41 -17.75 3.23 17.03
CA ILE A 41 -17.50 2.93 15.62
C ILE A 41 -16.99 1.49 15.54
N GLU A 42 -17.64 0.67 14.74
CA GLU A 42 -17.18 -0.66 14.37
C GLU A 42 -16.84 -0.70 12.87
N LEU A 43 -15.64 -1.18 12.56
CA LEU A 43 -15.18 -1.42 11.21
C LEU A 43 -14.97 -2.92 11.04
N VAL A 44 -15.57 -3.50 10.02
CA VAL A 44 -15.44 -4.93 9.70
C VAL A 44 -14.88 -5.05 8.31
N LEU A 45 -13.69 -5.64 8.19
CA LEU A 45 -13.09 -5.96 6.90
C LEU A 45 -13.34 -7.44 6.57
N VAL A 46 -14.02 -7.66 5.46
CA VAL A 46 -14.31 -8.99 4.90
C VAL A 46 -14.30 -8.90 3.36
N ASP A 47 -13.67 -9.85 2.68
CA ASP A 47 -13.64 -9.94 1.21
C ASP A 47 -13.32 -8.62 0.50
N SER A 48 -12.31 -7.88 0.96
CA SER A 48 -11.92 -6.56 0.45
C SER A 48 -12.99 -5.46 0.59
N GLN A 49 -14.01 -5.68 1.41
CA GLN A 49 -15.01 -4.69 1.76
C GLN A 49 -14.86 -4.25 3.21
N LEU A 50 -14.71 -2.95 3.42
CA LEU A 50 -14.74 -2.34 4.75
C LEU A 50 -16.15 -1.83 5.04
N LEU A 51 -16.81 -2.51 5.96
CA LEU A 51 -18.12 -2.14 6.46
C LEU A 51 -17.93 -1.23 7.67
N ILE A 52 -18.73 -0.16 7.74
CA ILE A 52 -18.66 0.85 8.78
C ILE A 52 -20.03 0.99 9.42
N GLU A 53 -20.09 0.74 10.71
CA GLU A 53 -21.30 0.94 11.52
C GLU A 53 -20.97 1.80 12.74
N VAL A 54 -21.94 2.57 13.18
CA VAL A 54 -21.87 3.35 14.40
C VAL A 54 -23.00 2.91 15.30
N TYR A 55 -22.69 2.58 16.54
CA TYR A 55 -23.64 2.16 17.55
C TYR A 55 -23.81 3.28 18.58
N ASP A 56 -25.04 3.55 18.94
CA ASP A 56 -25.40 4.33 20.13
C ASP A 56 -25.39 3.38 21.33
N LEU A 57 -24.47 3.61 22.26
CA LEU A 57 -24.27 2.71 23.40
C LEU A 57 -25.26 2.96 24.54
N GLU A 58 -25.98 4.09 24.52
CA GLU A 58 -27.05 4.36 25.47
C GLU A 58 -28.33 3.58 25.13
N PHE A 59 -28.65 3.52 23.84
CA PHE A 59 -29.84 2.83 23.34
C PHE A 59 -29.58 1.41 22.83
N ASP A 60 -28.29 1.00 22.77
CA ASP A 60 -27.84 -0.32 22.25
C ASP A 60 -28.36 -0.62 20.84
N GLU A 61 -28.31 0.40 19.96
CA GLU A 61 -28.79 0.30 18.59
C GLU A 61 -27.83 0.96 17.57
N ILE A 62 -28.03 0.62 16.28
CA ILE A 62 -27.27 1.25 15.19
C ILE A 62 -27.73 2.70 15.02
N TYR A 63 -26.79 3.64 15.14
CA TYR A 63 -27.02 5.05 14.88
C TYR A 63 -27.03 5.35 13.37
N SER A 64 -28.17 5.10 12.73
CA SER A 64 -28.32 5.20 11.28
C SER A 64 -28.18 6.60 10.71
N LEU A 65 -28.40 7.66 11.50
CA LEU A 65 -28.32 9.06 11.05
C LEU A 65 -26.93 9.47 10.57
N SER A 66 -25.87 8.82 11.06
CA SER A 66 -24.50 9.07 10.60
C SER A 66 -24.29 8.73 9.11
N SER A 67 -25.10 7.80 8.55
CA SER A 67 -25.04 7.35 7.16
C SER A 67 -26.09 8.03 6.24
N VAL A 68 -26.90 8.93 6.75
CA VAL A 68 -27.94 9.64 5.98
C VAL A 68 -27.44 11.01 5.60
N ASP A 69 -27.14 11.27 4.32
CA ASP A 69 -26.53 12.53 3.85
C ASP A 69 -27.28 13.79 4.25
N SER A 70 -28.62 13.73 4.26
CA SER A 70 -29.49 14.85 4.65
C SER A 70 -29.59 15.08 6.17
N ALA A 71 -29.10 14.16 7.00
CA ALA A 71 -29.15 14.34 8.44
C ALA A 71 -28.16 15.43 8.88
N VAL A 72 -28.68 16.35 9.73
CA VAL A 72 -27.92 17.49 10.27
C VAL A 72 -27.98 17.48 11.79
N GLY A 73 -27.04 18.14 12.43
CA GLY A 73 -26.93 18.27 13.87
C GLY A 73 -25.49 18.08 14.34
N GLU A 74 -25.16 18.66 15.48
CA GLU A 74 -23.79 18.66 16.00
C GLU A 74 -23.28 17.24 16.26
N THR A 75 -24.08 16.38 16.87
CA THR A 75 -23.73 14.98 17.13
C THR A 75 -23.46 14.23 15.83
N VAL A 76 -24.30 14.41 14.81
CA VAL A 76 -24.12 13.76 13.48
C VAL A 76 -22.81 14.22 12.83
N GLN A 77 -22.52 15.51 12.88
CA GLN A 77 -21.29 16.09 12.31
C GLN A 77 -20.06 15.57 13.03
N ASN A 78 -20.07 15.57 14.36
CA ASN A 78 -18.96 15.07 15.17
C ASN A 78 -18.69 13.57 14.90
N ILE A 79 -19.73 12.74 14.80
CA ILE A 79 -19.58 11.32 14.46
C ILE A 79 -18.98 11.16 13.07
N ARG A 80 -19.47 11.89 12.07
CA ARG A 80 -18.93 11.84 10.71
C ARG A 80 -17.46 12.22 10.66
N GLU A 81 -17.07 13.28 11.35
CA GLU A 81 -15.68 13.70 11.43
C GLU A 81 -14.79 12.61 12.05
N HIS A 82 -15.25 11.95 13.12
CA HIS A 82 -14.51 10.82 13.71
C HIS A 82 -14.37 9.64 12.75
N VAL A 83 -15.43 9.32 12.00
CA VAL A 83 -15.41 8.25 10.99
C VAL A 83 -14.46 8.60 9.85
N GLU A 84 -14.50 9.83 9.33
CA GLU A 84 -13.63 10.29 8.24
C GLU A 84 -12.15 10.33 8.65
N ASN A 85 -11.85 10.83 9.84
CA ASN A 85 -10.50 10.83 10.39
C ASN A 85 -9.97 9.40 10.59
N LEU A 86 -10.81 8.49 11.06
CA LEU A 86 -10.46 7.08 11.24
C LEU A 86 -10.20 6.41 9.88
N LEU A 87 -11.08 6.62 8.91
CA LEU A 87 -10.91 6.13 7.54
C LEU A 87 -9.64 6.66 6.90
N SER A 88 -9.39 7.96 6.99
CA SER A 88 -8.17 8.59 6.46
C SER A 88 -6.92 7.97 7.07
N SER A 89 -6.95 7.66 8.37
CA SER A 89 -5.83 7.01 9.06
C SER A 89 -5.61 5.57 8.59
N ILE A 90 -6.69 4.80 8.37
CA ILE A 90 -6.61 3.42 7.88
C ILE A 90 -6.18 3.39 6.41
N LEU A 91 -6.80 4.22 5.57
CA LEU A 91 -6.44 4.32 4.16
C LEU A 91 -5.00 4.81 3.99
N GLY A 92 -4.53 5.71 4.87
CA GLY A 92 -3.14 6.17 4.92
C GLY A 92 -2.14 5.07 5.25
N LEU A 93 -2.53 4.02 6.01
CA LEU A 93 -1.66 2.86 6.25
C LEU A 93 -1.43 2.03 5.00
N ALA A 94 -2.49 1.86 4.20
CA ALA A 94 -2.42 1.11 2.94
C ALA A 94 -1.74 1.89 1.83
N ASP A 95 -1.85 3.22 1.89
CA ASP A 95 -1.46 4.14 0.83
C ASP A 95 0.03 4.49 0.85
N GLU A 96 0.81 4.02 1.83
CA GLU A 96 2.22 4.38 1.87
C GLU A 96 3.02 3.74 0.72
N SER A 97 2.76 2.48 0.41
CA SER A 97 3.39 1.85 -0.76
C SER A 97 2.89 2.46 -2.07
N GLN A 98 1.62 2.84 -2.12
CA GLN A 98 1.03 3.55 -3.26
C GLN A 98 1.56 4.99 -3.34
N ARG A 99 1.62 5.73 -2.23
CA ARG A 99 2.21 7.06 -2.14
C ARG A 99 3.67 7.05 -2.60
N ILE A 100 4.49 6.14 -2.07
CA ILE A 100 5.88 5.98 -2.49
C ILE A 100 5.96 5.66 -3.98
N SER A 101 5.09 4.79 -4.49
CA SER A 101 5.05 4.45 -5.91
C SER A 101 4.74 5.67 -6.78
N LEU A 102 3.76 6.50 -6.41
CA LEU A 102 3.41 7.73 -7.13
C LEU A 102 4.58 8.72 -7.11
N GLU A 103 5.20 8.94 -5.95
CA GLU A 103 6.37 9.82 -5.82
C GLU A 103 7.56 9.34 -6.67
N VAL A 104 7.75 8.02 -6.76
CA VAL A 104 8.78 7.41 -7.62
C VAL A 104 8.45 7.58 -9.09
N ILE A 105 7.18 7.39 -9.49
CA ILE A 105 6.69 7.61 -10.85
C ILE A 105 6.91 9.06 -11.26
N ASP A 106 6.49 10.00 -10.41
CA ASP A 106 6.68 11.43 -10.63
C ASP A 106 8.17 11.81 -10.74
N TYR A 107 9.00 11.22 -9.90
CA TYR A 107 10.45 11.41 -9.98
C TYR A 107 11.02 10.94 -11.33
N CYS A 108 10.64 9.75 -11.77
CA CYS A 108 11.08 9.21 -13.07
C CYS A 108 10.61 10.10 -14.22
N ASN A 109 9.34 10.50 -14.22
CA ASN A 109 8.76 11.35 -15.26
C ASN A 109 9.44 12.73 -15.32
N ASN A 110 9.61 13.38 -14.17
CA ASN A 110 10.20 14.72 -14.10
C ASN A 110 11.68 14.73 -14.46
N LYS A 111 12.43 13.67 -14.11
CA LYS A 111 13.88 13.64 -14.31
C LYS A 111 14.30 13.02 -15.64
N TYR A 112 13.57 12.03 -16.12
CA TYR A 112 13.96 11.20 -17.27
C TYR A 112 12.94 11.23 -18.42
N GLY A 113 11.84 11.96 -18.27
CA GLY A 113 10.75 12.05 -19.24
C GLY A 113 9.69 10.96 -19.04
N GLU A 114 8.48 11.25 -19.52
CA GLU A 114 7.32 10.35 -19.42
C GLU A 114 7.40 9.16 -20.38
N ASN A 115 8.43 8.33 -20.22
CA ASN A 115 8.68 7.17 -21.06
C ASN A 115 8.43 5.87 -20.25
N HIS A 116 7.19 5.46 -20.20
CA HIS A 116 6.82 4.17 -19.58
C HIS A 116 5.92 3.35 -20.51
N VAL A 117 5.98 2.04 -20.33
CA VAL A 117 5.21 1.08 -21.13
C VAL A 117 4.64 -0.01 -20.21
N SER A 118 3.49 -0.57 -20.57
CA SER A 118 2.98 -1.81 -19.99
C SER A 118 3.44 -2.97 -20.86
N PRO A 119 4.55 -3.66 -20.51
CA PRO A 119 5.18 -4.62 -21.40
C PRO A 119 4.40 -5.92 -21.57
N PHE A 120 3.45 -6.20 -20.66
CA PHE A 120 2.70 -7.44 -20.62
C PHE A 120 1.21 -7.20 -20.79
N LYS A 121 0.62 -7.54 -21.93
CA LYS A 121 -0.82 -7.35 -22.22
C LYS A 121 -1.75 -8.02 -21.19
N LYS A 122 -1.32 -9.12 -20.57
CA LYS A 122 -2.11 -9.83 -19.54
C LYS A 122 -1.95 -9.25 -18.13
N HIS A 123 -0.99 -8.36 -17.93
CA HIS A 123 -0.65 -7.72 -16.67
C HIS A 123 -0.43 -6.23 -16.89
N PRO A 124 -1.52 -5.46 -17.13
CA PRO A 124 -1.44 -4.03 -17.43
C PRO A 124 -0.98 -3.20 -16.21
N ASP A 125 -1.07 -3.76 -15.03
CA ASP A 125 -0.59 -3.24 -13.75
C ASP A 125 0.95 -3.21 -13.65
N ILE A 126 1.66 -3.98 -14.47
CA ILE A 126 3.12 -3.92 -14.54
C ILE A 126 3.55 -2.74 -15.40
N LEU A 127 4.31 -1.83 -14.81
CA LEU A 127 4.78 -0.60 -15.44
C LEU A 127 6.30 -0.61 -15.57
N ALA A 128 6.81 -0.56 -16.79
CA ALA A 128 8.23 -0.46 -17.09
C ALA A 128 8.61 0.94 -17.56
N PHE A 129 9.62 1.54 -16.91
CA PHE A 129 10.25 2.78 -17.34
C PHE A 129 11.42 2.49 -18.25
N VAL A 130 11.46 3.18 -19.37
CA VAL A 130 12.43 2.99 -20.43
C VAL A 130 13.17 4.29 -20.72
N ASN A 131 14.43 4.18 -21.20
CA ASN A 131 15.14 5.32 -21.73
C ASN A 131 14.79 5.55 -23.23
N GLU A 132 15.38 6.56 -23.85
CA GLU A 132 15.18 6.89 -25.28
C GLU A 132 15.52 5.74 -26.24
N LYS A 133 16.34 4.77 -25.79
CA LYS A 133 16.71 3.56 -26.56
C LYS A 133 15.79 2.37 -26.23
N ASN A 134 14.63 2.60 -25.59
CA ASN A 134 13.70 1.56 -25.11
C ASN A 134 14.34 0.51 -24.18
N LYS A 135 15.38 0.87 -23.44
CA LYS A 135 15.99 -0.01 -22.44
C LYS A 135 15.35 0.24 -21.07
N TRP A 136 14.91 -0.83 -20.43
CA TRP A 136 14.30 -0.79 -19.11
C TRP A 136 15.32 -0.42 -18.04
N TYR A 137 14.96 0.55 -17.19
CA TYR A 137 15.74 0.91 -16.01
C TYR A 137 14.97 0.78 -14.71
N ALA A 138 13.63 0.77 -14.73
CA ALA A 138 12.79 0.52 -13.58
C ALA A 138 11.54 -0.27 -13.98
N LEU A 139 11.06 -1.17 -13.11
CA LEU A 139 9.88 -1.99 -13.35
C LEU A 139 9.09 -2.14 -12.07
N PHE A 140 7.84 -1.63 -12.05
CA PHE A 140 6.90 -1.82 -10.95
C PHE A 140 6.08 -3.07 -11.17
N LEU A 141 5.88 -3.84 -10.09
CA LEU A 141 4.98 -4.99 -10.06
C LEU A 141 4.59 -5.36 -8.63
N ASP A 142 3.50 -6.10 -8.48
CA ASP A 142 3.07 -6.68 -7.22
C ASP A 142 3.54 -8.14 -7.12
N VAL A 143 3.97 -8.55 -5.94
CA VAL A 143 4.47 -9.92 -5.70
C VAL A 143 4.08 -10.39 -4.29
N GLU A 144 3.79 -11.67 -4.13
CA GLU A 144 3.64 -12.28 -2.80
C GLU A 144 4.98 -12.20 -2.04
N TYR A 145 4.98 -11.72 -0.80
CA TYR A 145 6.21 -11.48 -0.04
C TYR A 145 7.08 -12.73 0.14
N ASN A 146 6.48 -13.92 0.29
CA ASN A 146 7.20 -15.20 0.37
C ASN A 146 7.95 -15.57 -0.92
N LYS A 147 7.67 -14.93 -2.05
CA LYS A 147 8.43 -15.12 -3.29
C LYS A 147 9.75 -14.35 -3.26
N LEU A 148 9.82 -13.26 -2.49
CA LEU A 148 11.04 -12.49 -2.23
C LEU A 148 11.82 -13.10 -1.07
N ASN A 149 11.18 -13.22 0.08
CA ASN A 149 11.78 -13.77 1.30
C ASN A 149 11.35 -15.23 1.48
N LYS A 150 12.29 -16.15 1.26
CA LYS A 150 12.05 -17.60 1.35
C LYS A 150 11.95 -18.13 2.78
N ASN A 151 12.23 -17.27 3.78
CA ASN A 151 12.21 -17.65 5.20
C ASN A 151 10.87 -17.36 5.87
N THR A 152 9.83 -17.05 5.10
CA THR A 152 8.49 -16.73 5.61
C THR A 152 7.40 -17.34 4.75
N ASP A 153 6.27 -17.65 5.36
CA ASP A 153 5.04 -18.12 4.69
C ASP A 153 4.05 -16.98 4.40
N ILE A 154 4.47 -15.71 4.57
CA ILE A 154 3.63 -14.54 4.33
C ILE A 154 3.31 -14.44 2.84
N THR A 155 2.03 -14.61 2.47
CA THR A 155 1.53 -14.55 1.10
C THR A 155 0.96 -13.18 0.71
N THR A 156 0.99 -12.23 1.63
CA THR A 156 0.55 -10.85 1.36
C THR A 156 1.28 -10.29 0.13
N LYS A 157 0.53 -9.68 -0.78
CA LYS A 157 1.11 -8.98 -1.92
C LYS A 157 1.78 -7.68 -1.45
N VAL A 158 2.99 -7.47 -1.91
CA VAL A 158 3.75 -6.24 -1.72
C VAL A 158 4.10 -5.64 -3.07
N LYS A 159 4.12 -4.32 -3.13
CA LYS A 159 4.58 -3.60 -4.30
C LYS A 159 6.09 -3.50 -4.31
N ILE A 160 6.70 -3.86 -5.42
CA ILE A 160 8.15 -3.80 -5.59
C ILE A 160 8.55 -2.95 -6.80
N LEU A 161 9.74 -2.42 -6.71
CA LEU A 161 10.46 -1.77 -7.80
C LEU A 161 11.70 -2.58 -8.14
N ASN A 162 11.76 -3.12 -9.35
CA ASN A 162 12.98 -3.70 -9.89
C ASN A 162 13.82 -2.59 -10.53
N VAL A 163 15.10 -2.53 -10.18
CA VAL A 163 16.06 -1.60 -10.78
C VAL A 163 17.36 -2.34 -11.10
N LYS A 164 18.12 -1.83 -12.06
CA LYS A 164 19.47 -2.36 -12.33
C LYS A 164 20.47 -1.88 -11.30
N TYR A 165 21.44 -2.73 -11.01
CA TYR A 165 22.53 -2.42 -10.10
C TYR A 165 23.86 -2.97 -10.63
N PRO A 166 25.01 -2.36 -10.33
CA PRO A 166 26.33 -2.83 -10.75
C PRO A 166 26.57 -4.26 -10.28
N THR A 167 26.99 -5.13 -11.20
CA THR A 167 27.16 -6.58 -10.96
C THR A 167 28.13 -6.87 -9.82
N ASP A 168 29.22 -6.11 -9.74
CA ASP A 168 30.32 -6.36 -8.77
C ASP A 168 29.91 -6.06 -7.34
N ASN A 169 28.89 -5.20 -7.14
CA ASN A 169 28.44 -4.74 -5.81
C ASN A 169 27.02 -5.20 -5.48
N ILE A 170 26.40 -6.04 -6.32
CA ILE A 170 24.98 -6.38 -6.16
C ILE A 170 24.69 -7.17 -4.87
N LEU A 171 25.65 -7.98 -4.40
CA LEU A 171 25.48 -8.75 -3.17
C LEU A 171 25.59 -7.87 -1.91
N ASP A 172 26.31 -6.76 -1.99
CA ASP A 172 26.53 -5.87 -0.85
C ASP A 172 25.30 -5.03 -0.51
N ILE A 173 24.42 -4.78 -1.51
CA ILE A 173 23.20 -3.98 -1.32
C ILE A 173 22.01 -4.81 -0.84
N ILE A 174 22.04 -6.14 -1.02
CA ILE A 174 20.93 -7.03 -0.66
C ILE A 174 20.91 -7.22 0.86
N ASP A 175 19.88 -6.69 1.53
CA ASP A 175 19.67 -6.79 2.98
C ASP A 175 18.67 -7.89 3.39
N ASN A 176 17.92 -8.44 2.43
CA ASN A 176 16.83 -9.40 2.64
C ASN A 176 15.71 -8.90 3.57
N GLN A 177 15.57 -7.58 3.71
CA GLN A 177 14.50 -6.89 4.44
C GLN A 177 13.71 -5.97 3.49
N ASN A 178 14.41 -5.05 2.84
CA ASN A 178 13.83 -4.10 1.87
C ASN A 178 14.36 -4.33 0.46
N ILE A 179 15.59 -4.84 0.33
CA ILE A 179 16.28 -5.07 -0.95
C ILE A 179 16.58 -6.57 -1.09
N PHE A 180 16.05 -7.14 -2.15
CA PHE A 180 16.12 -8.58 -2.44
C PHE A 180 16.78 -8.86 -3.79
N PRO A 181 17.27 -10.10 -4.03
CA PRO A 181 17.60 -10.56 -5.37
C PRO A 181 16.38 -10.42 -6.29
N ALA A 182 16.59 -9.89 -7.49
CA ALA A 182 15.49 -9.51 -8.38
C ALA A 182 14.46 -10.62 -8.61
N TYR A 183 13.20 -10.28 -8.49
CA TYR A 183 12.07 -11.12 -8.83
C TYR A 183 11.77 -11.01 -10.34
N HIS A 184 11.70 -12.16 -11.01
CA HIS A 184 11.48 -12.28 -12.47
C HIS A 184 12.46 -11.55 -13.38
N MET A 185 13.59 -11.06 -12.84
CA MET A 185 14.65 -10.41 -13.60
C MET A 185 15.99 -11.13 -13.38
N ASN A 186 16.98 -10.86 -14.23
CA ASN A 186 18.33 -11.43 -14.08
C ASN A 186 19.00 -10.88 -12.80
N LYS A 187 19.13 -11.74 -11.79
CA LYS A 187 19.69 -11.43 -10.48
C LYS A 187 21.15 -10.96 -10.48
N LYS A 188 21.87 -11.11 -11.60
CA LYS A 188 23.23 -10.56 -11.76
C LYS A 188 23.25 -9.06 -12.03
N HIS A 189 22.12 -8.50 -12.48
CA HIS A 189 22.05 -7.11 -12.95
C HIS A 189 20.88 -6.36 -12.38
N TRP A 190 19.99 -6.99 -11.62
CA TRP A 190 18.77 -6.42 -11.10
C TRP A 190 18.57 -6.78 -9.64
N ILE A 191 18.00 -5.84 -8.89
CA ILE A 191 17.52 -6.00 -7.52
C ILE A 191 16.03 -5.67 -7.45
N SER A 192 15.34 -6.20 -6.44
CA SER A 192 13.95 -5.85 -6.11
C SER A 192 13.92 -5.06 -4.81
N ILE A 193 13.27 -3.92 -4.82
CA ILE A 193 13.10 -3.03 -3.67
C ILE A 193 11.62 -3.11 -3.25
N VAL A 194 11.33 -3.46 -2.00
CA VAL A 194 9.97 -3.39 -1.45
C VAL A 194 9.64 -1.93 -1.16
N LEU A 195 8.52 -1.45 -1.72
CA LEU A 195 8.08 -0.07 -1.54
C LEU A 195 7.20 0.03 -0.30
N ASP A 196 7.82 0.21 0.85
CA ASP A 196 7.13 0.40 2.13
C ASP A 196 7.83 1.48 2.98
N LYS A 197 7.30 1.73 4.18
CA LYS A 197 7.83 2.75 5.12
C LYS A 197 9.24 2.48 5.63
N ASN A 198 9.79 1.28 5.42
CA ASN A 198 11.10 0.89 5.97
C ASN A 198 12.25 1.35 5.09
N ILE A 199 11.98 1.78 3.85
CA ILE A 199 13.00 2.32 2.95
C ILE A 199 12.75 3.81 2.68
N LYS A 200 13.82 4.61 2.74
CA LYS A 200 13.73 6.05 2.47
C LYS A 200 13.55 6.30 0.98
N LEU A 201 12.68 7.23 0.65
CA LEU A 201 12.42 7.65 -0.73
C LEU A 201 13.70 8.11 -1.45
N GLU A 202 14.59 8.82 -0.74
CA GLU A 202 15.88 9.27 -1.26
C GLU A 202 16.74 8.10 -1.71
N THR A 203 16.79 7.01 -0.92
CA THR A 203 17.52 5.79 -1.28
C THR A 203 16.93 5.15 -2.55
N ILE A 204 15.61 5.12 -2.68
CA ILE A 204 14.95 4.60 -3.89
C ILE A 204 15.34 5.45 -5.10
N LYS A 205 15.32 6.77 -4.98
CA LYS A 205 15.72 7.71 -6.04
C LYS A 205 17.18 7.51 -6.47
N GLU A 206 18.09 7.36 -5.51
CA GLU A 206 19.51 7.07 -5.78
C GLU A 206 19.68 5.76 -6.57
N LEU A 207 18.96 4.71 -6.18
CA LEU A 207 19.01 3.41 -6.87
C LEU A 207 18.44 3.49 -8.29
N ILE A 208 17.41 4.31 -8.51
CA ILE A 208 16.88 4.60 -9.86
C ILE A 208 17.92 5.33 -10.71
N ASP A 209 18.62 6.32 -10.14
CA ASP A 209 19.66 7.07 -10.83
C ASP A 209 20.82 6.18 -11.28
N ILE A 210 21.25 5.29 -10.38
CA ILE A 210 22.25 4.26 -10.70
C ILE A 210 21.73 3.39 -11.86
N SER A 211 20.50 2.90 -11.76
CA SER A 211 19.90 2.04 -12.77
C SER A 211 19.80 2.72 -14.13
N PHE A 212 19.37 3.99 -14.15
CA PHE A 212 19.29 4.77 -15.39
C PHE A 212 20.66 4.96 -16.02
N SER A 213 21.70 5.20 -15.21
CA SER A 213 23.08 5.37 -15.70
C SER A 213 23.62 4.12 -16.41
N LEU A 214 23.18 2.92 -15.97
CA LEU A 214 23.58 1.63 -16.55
C LEU A 214 22.92 1.30 -17.89
N VAL A 215 21.94 2.10 -18.32
CA VAL A 215 21.22 1.89 -19.61
C VAL A 215 21.41 3.02 -20.61
N LYS A 216 22.18 4.05 -20.29
CA LYS A 216 22.53 5.15 -21.18
C LYS A 216 23.22 4.70 -22.47
#